data_8d5556dd460a945d30731245d1c783cc
#
_entry.id   8d5556dd460a945d30731245d1c783cc
#
_cell.length_a   1.000
_cell.length_b   1.000
_cell.length_c   1.000
_cell.angle_alpha   90.00
_cell.angle_beta   90.00
_cell.angle_gamma   90.00
#
_symmetry.space_group_name_H-M   'P 1'
#
loop_
_entity.id
_entity.type
_entity.pdbx_description
1 polymer ?
#
loop_
_entity_poly.entity_id
_entity_poly.type
_entity_poly.pdbx_seq_one_letter_code
_entity_poly.pdbx_strand_id
1 'polypeptide(L)'
;MIATNPHLRIANTGPACERILVTPEQAMEWLEKTNTNNRKVSDKHVLRLARDMAEGKWLLTHAGIAFGPDGTLLDGQHRLWAICVAEVAVEMFVWRNVDPQAMMTIDCGKARSMADILNIAGSNGTVSNHRLAALRAMLAGFGNPPALSPSETSTL
;
A
#
# COMPACT_ATOMS: atom_id res chain seq x y z
N MET A 1 10.71 -38.96 -9.98
CA MET A 1 9.78 -38.86 -8.84
C MET A 1 9.88 -37.47 -8.27
N ILE A 2 8.87 -36.62 -8.49
CA ILE A 2 8.79 -35.28 -7.90
C ILE A 2 8.29 -35.50 -6.47
N ALA A 3 9.12 -35.19 -5.47
CA ALA A 3 8.74 -35.26 -4.07
C ALA A 3 7.60 -34.25 -3.84
N THR A 4 6.38 -34.74 -3.64
CA THR A 4 5.23 -33.93 -3.23
C THR A 4 5.48 -33.48 -1.80
N ASN A 5 5.70 -32.18 -1.61
CA ASN A 5 5.81 -31.56 -0.30
C ASN A 5 4.47 -31.74 0.45
N PRO A 6 4.41 -32.51 1.56
CA PRO A 6 3.17 -32.77 2.27
C PRO A 6 2.52 -31.54 2.93
N HIS A 7 3.24 -30.42 2.96
CA HIS A 7 2.71 -29.13 3.45
C HIS A 7 1.96 -28.33 2.38
N LEU A 8 1.97 -28.74 1.12
CA LEU A 8 1.17 -28.17 0.04
C LEU A 8 -0.22 -28.83 -0.02
N ARG A 9 -0.93 -28.89 1.09
CA ARG A 9 -2.36 -29.10 1.06
C ARG A 9 -3.00 -27.75 0.74
N ILE A 10 -3.32 -27.52 -0.53
CA ILE A 10 -4.33 -26.55 -0.93
C ILE A 10 -5.67 -27.11 -0.43
N ALA A 11 -5.93 -26.94 0.88
CA ALA A 11 -7.28 -27.03 1.35
C ALA A 11 -8.06 -25.91 0.62
N ASN A 12 -9.33 -26.16 0.26
CA ASN A 12 -10.22 -25.19 -0.37
C ASN A 12 -10.54 -23.97 0.53
N THR A 13 -9.72 -23.72 1.54
CA THR A 13 -9.75 -22.70 2.60
C THR A 13 -8.56 -21.74 2.54
N GLY A 14 -7.80 -21.74 1.43
CA GLY A 14 -6.69 -20.81 1.22
C GLY A 14 -7.15 -19.36 1.07
N PRO A 15 -6.19 -18.39 1.04
CA PRO A 15 -6.51 -16.99 0.82
C PRO A 15 -7.29 -16.80 -0.47
N ALA A 16 -8.40 -16.07 -0.41
CA ALA A 16 -9.19 -15.64 -1.56
C ALA A 16 -8.95 -14.16 -1.81
N CYS A 17 -8.91 -13.76 -3.08
CA CYS A 17 -8.72 -12.37 -3.49
C CYS A 17 -9.89 -11.92 -4.36
N GLU A 18 -10.45 -10.77 -4.03
CA GLU A 18 -11.52 -10.12 -4.77
C GLU A 18 -11.10 -8.70 -5.15
N ARG A 19 -11.57 -8.20 -6.28
CA ARG A 19 -11.47 -6.78 -6.65
C ARG A 19 -12.78 -6.11 -6.25
N ILE A 20 -12.70 -5.16 -5.33
CA ILE A 20 -13.85 -4.49 -4.72
C ILE A 20 -13.69 -2.98 -4.86
N LEU A 21 -14.79 -2.28 -5.20
CA LEU A 21 -14.89 -0.84 -5.05
C LEU A 21 -15.21 -0.54 -3.58
N VAL A 22 -14.21 -0.09 -2.82
CA VAL A 22 -14.35 0.20 -1.38
C VAL A 22 -14.83 1.62 -1.21
N THR A 23 -16.00 1.80 -0.59
CA THR A 23 -16.54 3.13 -0.26
C THR A 23 -16.00 3.64 1.07
N PRO A 24 -16.10 4.96 1.35
CA PRO A 24 -15.73 5.52 2.64
C PRO A 24 -16.48 4.88 3.82
N GLU A 25 -17.77 4.60 3.66
CA GLU A 25 -18.61 3.96 4.68
C GLU A 25 -18.12 2.55 4.99
N GLN A 26 -17.81 1.78 3.94
CA GLN A 26 -17.29 0.42 4.10
C GLN A 26 -15.90 0.41 4.71
N ALA A 27 -15.05 1.37 4.33
CA ALA A 27 -13.72 1.54 4.92
C ALA A 27 -13.81 1.84 6.42
N MET A 28 -14.71 2.74 6.81
CA MET A 28 -14.96 3.09 8.21
C MET A 28 -15.49 1.89 9.00
N GLU A 29 -16.48 1.18 8.45
CA GLU A 29 -17.04 -0.03 9.07
C GLU A 29 -15.93 -1.08 9.35
N TRP A 30 -15.05 -1.32 8.39
CA TRP A 30 -13.95 -2.27 8.56
C TRP A 30 -12.93 -1.79 9.61
N LEU A 31 -12.60 -0.49 9.62
CA LEU A 31 -11.71 0.07 10.64
C LEU A 31 -12.29 -0.05 12.05
N GLU A 32 -13.56 0.22 12.25
CA GLU A 32 -14.21 0.14 13.55
C GLU A 32 -14.36 -1.29 14.06
N LYS A 33 -14.73 -2.22 13.18
CA LYS A 33 -15.08 -3.59 13.60
C LYS A 33 -13.90 -4.54 13.63
N THR A 34 -12.89 -4.33 12.78
CA THR A 34 -11.86 -5.36 12.53
C THR A 34 -10.42 -4.90 12.81
N ASN A 35 -10.18 -3.60 13.01
CA ASN A 35 -8.83 -3.05 13.21
C ASN A 35 -8.39 -3.09 14.68
N THR A 36 -8.18 -4.29 15.23
CA THR A 36 -7.95 -4.47 16.68
C THR A 36 -6.47 -4.44 17.08
N ASN A 37 -5.54 -4.89 16.24
CA ASN A 37 -4.13 -5.13 16.60
C ASN A 37 -3.12 -4.58 15.58
N ASN A 38 -3.45 -3.49 14.91
CA ASN A 38 -2.54 -2.89 13.94
C ASN A 38 -1.60 -1.86 14.56
N ARG A 39 -0.46 -1.62 13.91
CA ARG A 39 0.50 -0.58 14.28
C ARG A 39 -0.15 0.81 14.32
N LYS A 40 0.48 1.75 15.03
CA LYS A 40 0.05 3.15 15.05
C LYS A 40 -0.08 3.71 13.63
N VAL A 41 -1.18 4.38 13.37
CA VAL A 41 -1.44 5.04 12.09
C VAL A 41 -0.49 6.23 11.90
N SER A 42 0.05 6.37 10.70
CA SER A 42 0.86 7.53 10.31
C SER A 42 0.00 8.51 9.52
N ASP A 43 -0.37 9.62 10.13
CA ASP A 43 -1.21 10.66 9.51
C ASP A 43 -0.60 11.19 8.21
N LYS A 44 0.72 11.40 8.19
CA LYS A 44 1.45 11.84 6.99
C LYS A 44 1.29 10.85 5.84
N HIS A 45 1.32 9.55 6.13
CA HIS A 45 1.13 8.52 5.12
C HIS A 45 -0.31 8.46 4.62
N VAL A 46 -1.28 8.54 5.55
CA VAL A 46 -2.72 8.60 5.23
C VAL A 46 -3.03 9.78 4.33
N LEU A 47 -2.61 11.00 4.71
CA LEU A 47 -2.88 12.22 3.94
C LEU A 47 -2.29 12.17 2.52
N ARG A 48 -1.11 11.57 2.35
CA ARG A 48 -0.52 11.38 1.02
C ARG A 48 -1.36 10.46 0.15
N LEU A 49 -1.79 9.31 0.69
CA LEU A 49 -2.64 8.37 -0.04
C LEU A 49 -4.02 8.98 -0.34
N ALA A 50 -4.60 9.70 0.61
CA ALA A 50 -5.89 10.36 0.45
C ALA A 50 -5.85 11.40 -0.68
N ARG A 51 -4.77 12.18 -0.77
CA ARG A 51 -4.57 13.13 -1.87
C ARG A 51 -4.50 12.41 -3.22
N ASP A 52 -3.71 11.35 -3.34
CA ASP A 52 -3.61 10.59 -4.59
C ASP A 52 -4.98 10.00 -4.99
N MET A 53 -5.79 9.55 -4.03
CA MET A 53 -7.16 9.07 -4.26
C MET A 53 -8.10 10.19 -4.71
N ALA A 54 -8.12 11.32 -4.00
CA ALA A 54 -8.99 12.46 -4.31
C ALA A 54 -8.66 13.11 -5.67
N GLU A 55 -7.40 13.09 -6.08
CA GLU A 55 -6.94 13.62 -7.37
C GLU A 55 -7.09 12.61 -8.53
N GLY A 56 -7.65 11.43 -8.28
CA GLY A 56 -7.80 10.38 -9.30
C GLY A 56 -6.47 9.75 -9.76
N LYS A 57 -5.41 9.92 -8.98
CA LYS A 57 -4.07 9.37 -9.24
C LYS A 57 -3.85 7.99 -8.60
N TRP A 58 -4.88 7.47 -7.94
CA TRP A 58 -4.80 6.14 -7.34
C TRP A 58 -4.70 5.06 -8.40
N LEU A 59 -3.71 4.20 -8.28
CA LEU A 59 -3.53 3.04 -9.15
C LEU A 59 -3.79 1.77 -8.36
N LEU A 60 -4.62 0.87 -8.93
CA LEU A 60 -4.84 -0.45 -8.38
C LEU A 60 -3.52 -1.25 -8.44
N THR A 61 -3.00 -1.67 -7.29
CA THR A 61 -1.78 -2.46 -7.18
C THR A 61 -2.07 -3.78 -6.47
N HIS A 62 -1.10 -4.70 -6.47
CA HIS A 62 -1.18 -5.94 -5.69
C HIS A 62 -1.25 -5.71 -4.17
N ALA A 63 -0.82 -4.54 -3.69
CA ALA A 63 -0.91 -4.16 -2.29
C ALA A 63 -2.36 -3.76 -1.95
N GLY A 64 -3.13 -4.72 -1.51
CA GLY A 64 -4.56 -4.57 -1.18
C GLY A 64 -4.82 -4.45 0.31
N ILE A 65 -6.01 -4.87 0.70
CA ILE A 65 -6.46 -5.00 2.09
C ILE A 65 -6.47 -6.49 2.41
N ALA A 66 -6.01 -6.88 3.60
CA ALA A 66 -5.96 -8.28 3.99
C ALA A 66 -6.68 -8.52 5.32
N PHE A 67 -7.55 -9.53 5.32
CA PHE A 67 -8.27 -10.01 6.49
C PHE A 67 -7.89 -11.45 6.83
N GLY A 68 -7.76 -11.73 8.11
CA GLY A 68 -7.56 -13.08 8.64
C GLY A 68 -8.81 -13.98 8.51
N PRO A 69 -8.67 -15.27 8.90
CA PRO A 69 -9.79 -16.21 8.90
C PRO A 69 -10.94 -15.81 9.85
N ASP A 70 -10.62 -15.07 10.90
CA ASP A 70 -11.56 -14.52 11.89
C ASP A 70 -12.16 -13.17 11.49
N GLY A 71 -11.78 -12.65 10.32
CA GLY A 71 -12.19 -11.34 9.83
C GLY A 71 -11.37 -10.16 10.37
N THR A 72 -10.34 -10.41 11.19
CA THR A 72 -9.46 -9.34 11.69
C THR A 72 -8.68 -8.72 10.55
N LEU A 73 -8.57 -7.38 10.53
CA LEU A 73 -7.77 -6.64 9.56
C LEU A 73 -6.29 -6.85 9.85
N LEU A 74 -5.59 -7.50 8.91
CA LEU A 74 -4.16 -7.79 9.01
C LEU A 74 -3.30 -6.72 8.33
N ASP A 75 -3.72 -6.22 7.16
CA ASP A 75 -3.02 -5.15 6.43
C ASP A 75 -4.03 -4.24 5.72
N GLY A 76 -3.59 -3.01 5.43
CA GLY A 76 -4.36 -2.03 4.68
C GLY A 76 -4.97 -0.91 5.50
N GLN A 77 -4.77 -0.83 6.83
CA GLN A 77 -5.35 0.22 7.67
C GLN A 77 -5.11 1.65 7.14
N HIS A 78 -3.90 1.97 6.65
CA HIS A 78 -3.61 3.30 6.11
C HIS A 78 -4.38 3.58 4.82
N ARG A 79 -4.63 2.57 4.00
CA ARG A 79 -5.44 2.68 2.78
C ARG A 79 -6.90 2.90 3.10
N LEU A 80 -7.44 2.19 4.10
CA LEU A 80 -8.81 2.40 4.58
C LEU A 80 -8.99 3.80 5.17
N TRP A 81 -8.07 4.25 6.05
CA TRP A 81 -8.10 5.61 6.55
C TRP A 81 -8.00 6.65 5.45
N ALA A 82 -7.20 6.41 4.42
CA ALA A 82 -7.07 7.30 3.27
C ALA A 82 -8.36 7.41 2.45
N ILE A 83 -9.10 6.31 2.28
CA ILE A 83 -10.42 6.30 1.64
C ILE A 83 -11.40 7.18 2.45
N CYS A 84 -11.43 7.01 3.78
CA CYS A 84 -12.29 7.83 4.65
C CYS A 84 -11.95 9.32 4.55
N VAL A 85 -10.66 9.68 4.56
CA VAL A 85 -10.21 11.08 4.49
C VAL A 85 -10.42 11.68 3.09
N ALA A 86 -10.25 10.90 2.03
CA ALA A 86 -10.45 11.34 0.65
C ALA A 86 -11.94 11.48 0.29
N GLU A 87 -12.83 10.84 1.04
CA GLU A 87 -14.29 10.76 0.77
C GLU A 87 -14.63 10.26 -0.64
N VAL A 88 -13.78 9.39 -1.20
CA VAL A 88 -13.97 8.80 -2.53
C VAL A 88 -13.90 7.29 -2.48
N ALA A 89 -14.74 6.62 -3.28
CA ALA A 89 -14.67 5.18 -3.46
C ALA A 89 -13.51 4.83 -4.40
N VAL A 90 -12.69 3.84 -4.04
CA VAL A 90 -11.57 3.38 -4.86
C VAL A 90 -11.54 1.85 -4.98
N GLU A 91 -11.08 1.36 -6.12
CA GLU A 91 -10.90 -0.07 -6.32
C GLU A 91 -9.68 -0.58 -5.56
N MET A 92 -9.89 -1.70 -4.85
CA MET A 92 -8.88 -2.40 -4.06
C MET A 92 -8.93 -3.89 -4.31
N PHE A 93 -7.78 -4.56 -4.22
CA PHE A 93 -7.76 -5.99 -3.98
C PHE A 93 -8.00 -6.25 -2.49
N VAL A 94 -8.95 -7.11 -2.18
CA VAL A 94 -9.29 -7.51 -0.82
C VAL A 94 -9.00 -9.00 -0.68
N TRP A 95 -8.06 -9.32 0.19
CA TRP A 95 -7.68 -10.68 0.52
C TRP A 95 -8.42 -11.12 1.77
N ARG A 96 -9.02 -12.29 1.73
CA ARG A 96 -9.70 -12.90 2.88
C ARG A 96 -9.03 -14.23 3.22
N ASN A 97 -9.18 -14.65 4.45
CA ASN A 97 -8.64 -15.90 4.95
C ASN A 97 -7.10 -15.98 4.82
N VAL A 98 -6.42 -14.86 5.02
CA VAL A 98 -4.96 -14.79 5.03
C VAL A 98 -4.44 -15.29 6.37
N ASP A 99 -3.46 -16.19 6.37
CA ASP A 99 -2.80 -16.65 7.59
C ASP A 99 -2.11 -15.47 8.29
N PRO A 100 -2.44 -15.15 9.56
CA PRO A 100 -1.76 -14.08 10.30
C PRO A 100 -0.24 -14.24 10.37
N GLN A 101 0.28 -15.46 10.33
CA GLN A 101 1.73 -15.71 10.31
C GLN A 101 2.38 -15.25 9.01
N ALA A 102 1.64 -15.23 7.89
CA ALA A 102 2.16 -14.72 6.63
C ALA A 102 2.52 -13.23 6.71
N MET A 103 1.84 -12.46 7.58
CA MET A 103 2.13 -11.04 7.78
C MET A 103 3.54 -10.79 8.34
N MET A 104 4.07 -11.74 9.14
CA MET A 104 5.44 -11.63 9.67
C MET A 104 6.51 -11.69 8.57
N THR A 105 6.17 -12.23 7.41
CA THR A 105 7.09 -12.38 6.27
C THR A 105 6.96 -11.27 5.23
N ILE A 106 5.81 -10.59 5.17
CA ILE A 106 5.52 -9.58 4.13
C ILE A 106 6.28 -8.27 4.39
N ASP A 107 6.38 -7.82 5.64
CA ASP A 107 7.02 -6.55 6.00
C ASP A 107 8.56 -6.65 6.17
N CYS A 108 9.17 -7.80 5.92
CA CYS A 108 10.62 -8.02 6.07
C CYS A 108 11.45 -7.55 4.86
N GLY A 109 10.80 -7.09 3.79
CA GLY A 109 11.47 -6.64 2.57
C GLY A 109 11.99 -5.20 2.67
N LYS A 110 13.13 -4.93 2.00
CA LYS A 110 13.63 -3.56 1.82
C LYS A 110 12.63 -2.78 0.95
N ALA A 111 12.05 -1.71 1.49
CA ALA A 111 11.22 -0.82 0.72
C ALA A 111 12.01 -0.22 -0.45
N ARG A 112 11.42 -0.20 -1.66
CA ARG A 112 12.02 0.45 -2.82
C ARG A 112 12.18 1.94 -2.57
N SER A 113 13.38 2.45 -2.81
CA SER A 113 13.59 3.90 -2.79
C SER A 113 12.98 4.54 -4.04
N MET A 114 12.75 5.85 -3.99
CA MET A 114 12.28 6.60 -5.17
C MET A 114 13.27 6.49 -6.35
N ALA A 115 14.58 6.41 -6.06
CA ALA A 115 15.59 6.17 -7.08
C ALA A 115 15.41 4.81 -7.76
N ASP A 116 15.11 3.76 -7.00
CA ASP A 116 14.84 2.43 -7.56
C ASP A 116 13.61 2.45 -8.47
N ILE A 117 12.54 3.16 -8.05
CA ILE A 117 11.30 3.27 -8.83
C ILE A 117 11.57 3.98 -10.17
N LEU A 118 12.28 5.10 -10.16
CA LEU A 118 12.59 5.85 -11.37
C LEU A 118 13.52 5.08 -12.31
N ASN A 119 14.50 4.35 -11.77
CA ASN A 119 15.39 3.51 -12.56
C ASN A 119 14.65 2.35 -13.25
N ILE A 120 13.66 1.76 -12.56
CA ILE A 120 12.79 0.70 -13.12
C ILE A 120 11.86 1.27 -14.20
N ALA A 121 11.35 2.48 -14.01
CA ALA A 121 10.47 3.15 -14.97
C ALA A 121 11.19 3.60 -16.27
N GLY A 122 12.49 3.35 -16.39
CA GLY A 122 13.25 3.64 -17.63
C GLY A 122 13.64 5.10 -17.79
N SER A 123 13.87 5.81 -16.67
CA SER A 123 14.42 7.18 -16.73
C SER A 123 15.75 7.19 -17.50
N ASN A 124 15.94 8.17 -18.38
CA ASN A 124 17.19 8.37 -19.13
C ASN A 124 18.37 8.67 -18.18
N GLY A 125 19.09 7.62 -17.79
CA GLY A 125 20.23 7.68 -16.90
C GLY A 125 19.95 7.17 -15.48
N THR A 126 21.02 6.83 -14.76
CA THR A 126 20.93 6.33 -13.38
C THR A 126 20.58 7.45 -12.41
N VAL A 127 19.44 7.32 -11.77
CA VAL A 127 18.97 8.22 -10.70
C VAL A 127 19.50 7.72 -9.36
N SER A 128 20.26 8.56 -8.66
CA SER A 128 20.70 8.28 -7.29
C SER A 128 19.86 9.04 -6.25
N ASN A 129 19.81 8.52 -5.02
CA ASN A 129 19.13 9.22 -3.92
C ASN A 129 19.69 10.63 -3.67
N HIS A 130 20.99 10.86 -3.93
CA HIS A 130 21.62 12.17 -3.80
C HIS A 130 21.10 13.16 -4.86
N ARG A 131 20.95 12.72 -6.11
CA ARG A 131 20.36 13.55 -7.19
C ARG A 131 18.91 13.91 -6.88
N LEU A 132 18.12 12.97 -6.36
CA LEU A 132 16.74 13.23 -5.94
C LEU A 132 16.68 14.19 -4.75
N ALA A 133 17.59 14.08 -3.78
CA ALA A 133 17.65 15.01 -2.66
C ALA A 133 18.01 16.43 -3.13
N ALA A 134 18.97 16.57 -4.04
CA ALA A 134 19.33 17.85 -4.62
C ALA A 134 18.17 18.50 -5.40
N LEU A 135 17.49 17.72 -6.23
CA LEU A 135 16.31 18.19 -6.97
C LEU A 135 15.19 18.65 -6.04
N ARG A 136 14.90 17.89 -5.00
CA ARG A 136 13.91 18.26 -3.98
C ARG A 136 14.29 19.56 -3.26
N ALA A 137 15.56 19.72 -2.90
CA ALA A 137 16.06 20.94 -2.26
C ALA A 137 15.90 22.17 -3.17
N MET A 138 16.18 22.02 -4.47
CA MET A 138 15.99 23.08 -5.46
C MET A 138 14.51 23.47 -5.61
N LEU A 139 13.61 22.50 -5.72
CA LEU A 139 12.17 22.71 -5.87
C LEU A 139 11.52 23.32 -4.60
N ALA A 140 12.06 23.03 -3.43
CA ALA A 140 11.57 23.53 -2.15
C ALA A 140 12.21 24.85 -1.71
N GLY A 141 13.11 25.44 -2.51
CA GLY A 141 13.81 26.68 -2.14
C GLY A 141 14.63 26.56 -0.86
N PHE A 142 15.37 25.46 -0.69
CA PHE A 142 16.16 25.12 0.50
C PHE A 142 15.36 24.95 1.81
N GLY A 143 14.02 24.90 1.74
CA GLY A 143 13.16 24.46 2.84
C GLY A 143 13.14 22.92 2.96
N ASN A 144 12.44 22.43 3.99
CA ASN A 144 12.24 20.97 4.14
C ASN A 144 11.17 20.51 3.11
N PRO A 145 11.55 19.87 2.01
CA PRO A 145 10.60 19.58 0.93
C PRO A 145 9.54 18.58 1.39
N PRO A 146 8.28 18.71 0.96
CA PRO A 146 7.26 17.71 1.17
C PRO A 146 7.69 16.39 0.52
N ALA A 147 7.31 15.27 1.12
CA ALA A 147 7.51 13.96 0.49
C ALA A 147 6.62 13.89 -0.76
N LEU A 148 7.24 13.82 -1.94
CA LEU A 148 6.52 13.60 -3.19
C LEU A 148 5.94 12.17 -3.22
N SER A 149 4.74 12.03 -3.73
CA SER A 149 4.18 10.71 -4.05
C SER A 149 4.82 10.14 -5.33
N PRO A 150 4.75 8.82 -5.56
CA PRO A 150 5.22 8.21 -6.81
C PRO A 150 4.56 8.79 -8.05
N SER A 151 3.28 9.20 -7.96
CA SER A 151 2.52 9.81 -9.05
C SER A 151 3.02 11.21 -9.41
N GLU A 152 3.48 12.00 -8.45
CA GLU A 152 4.03 13.34 -8.69
C GLU A 152 5.43 13.30 -9.31
N THR A 153 6.18 12.22 -9.08
CA THR A 153 7.55 12.09 -9.58
C THR A 153 7.59 11.64 -11.05
N SER A 154 6.53 11.01 -11.56
CA SER A 154 6.45 10.55 -12.96
C SER A 154 6.13 11.68 -13.95
N THR A 155 5.80 12.87 -13.48
CA THR A 155 5.44 14.04 -14.31
C THR A 155 6.61 15.02 -14.50
N LEU A 156 7.77 14.75 -13.85
CA LEU A 156 9.03 15.49 -13.98
C LEU A 156 10.03 14.75 -14.86
#